data_c36b619f14561d076edf00a93aac671f
#
_entry.id   c36b619f14561d076edf00a93aac671f
#
_cell.length_a   1.000
_cell.length_b   1.000
_cell.length_c   1.000
_cell.angle_alpha   90.00
_cell.angle_beta   90.00
_cell.angle_gamma   90.00
#
_symmetry.space_group_name_H-M   'P 1'
#
loop_
_entity.id
_entity.type
_entity.pdbx_description
1 polymer ?
#
loop_
_entity_poly.entity_id
_entity_poly.type
_entity_poly.pdbx_seq_one_letter_code
_entity_poly.pdbx_strand_id
1 'polypeptide(L)'
;LACPFEDCGSSDAFNWNDDGYGFCHSCGESYPAKKSVATFDWAAHAYPIKQRINIMDVPVTGSTFNNIRGLKPDVCQVYGIQVQTSDDGTPVRYAYKYPHTVKYRDYNDKSKSWVKDRGLGMTHLFGPDFNSGSSTRIYITEGEFDAASLYQILGEKWPVKSLPSASIGEKFIKANHAYLNSFKEVVYAGELDDAGRRAADKLYEALADKFWYVPMSKHKDANDFLTSGDGDDLKWAALKPQRYSPDNFFCSDEEVE
;
A
#
# COMPACT_ATOMS: atom_id res chain seq x y z
N LEU A 1 12.24 12.77 -13.73
CA LEU A 1 12.55 13.56 -14.94
C LEU A 1 13.67 12.89 -15.70
N ALA A 2 13.74 13.15 -17.02
CA ALA A 2 14.89 12.72 -17.82
C ALA A 2 16.18 13.34 -17.28
N CYS A 3 17.26 12.57 -17.30
CA CYS A 3 18.57 13.05 -16.85
C CYS A 3 19.12 14.07 -17.85
N PRO A 4 19.57 15.26 -17.40
CA PRO A 4 20.12 16.27 -18.29
C PRO A 4 21.56 15.98 -18.75
N PHE A 5 22.19 14.93 -18.22
CA PHE A 5 23.56 14.54 -18.58
C PHE A 5 23.53 13.61 -19.80
N GLU A 6 24.23 14.02 -20.87
CA GLU A 6 24.17 13.39 -22.20
C GLU A 6 24.52 11.90 -22.20
N ASP A 7 25.42 11.48 -21.32
CA ASP A 7 25.91 10.09 -21.24
C ASP A 7 25.01 9.16 -20.38
N CYS A 8 23.98 9.68 -19.73
CA CYS A 8 23.16 8.90 -18.79
C CYS A 8 22.03 8.13 -19.46
N GLY A 9 21.36 8.73 -20.44
CA GLY A 9 20.25 8.11 -21.17
C GLY A 9 18.99 7.78 -20.35
N SER A 10 18.97 8.05 -19.05
CA SER A 10 17.82 7.76 -18.19
C SER A 10 16.68 8.75 -18.41
N SER A 11 15.45 8.23 -18.60
CA SER A 11 14.24 9.04 -18.86
C SER A 11 13.54 9.52 -17.59
N ASP A 12 13.85 8.96 -16.41
CA ASP A 12 13.07 9.15 -15.17
C ASP A 12 13.87 9.24 -13.86
N ALA A 13 15.15 8.97 -13.89
CA ALA A 13 16.00 8.86 -12.69
C ALA A 13 16.51 10.21 -12.13
N PHE A 14 16.10 11.35 -12.69
CA PHE A 14 16.57 12.66 -12.25
C PHE A 14 15.53 13.37 -11.36
N ASN A 15 15.93 13.75 -10.15
CA ASN A 15 15.12 14.48 -9.19
C ASN A 15 15.66 15.88 -8.92
N TRP A 16 14.78 16.88 -8.86
CA TRP A 16 15.05 18.21 -8.37
C TRP A 16 14.61 18.35 -6.90
N ASN A 17 15.42 19.02 -6.11
CA ASN A 17 15.08 19.47 -4.76
C ASN A 17 14.55 20.91 -4.81
N ASP A 18 13.85 21.33 -3.75
CA ASP A 18 13.22 22.66 -3.66
C ASP A 18 14.23 23.82 -3.60
N ASP A 19 15.48 23.54 -3.27
CA ASP A 19 16.62 24.46 -3.22
C ASP A 19 17.37 24.58 -4.57
N GLY A 20 16.80 24.03 -5.65
CA GLY A 20 17.36 24.16 -7.01
C GLY A 20 18.55 23.23 -7.28
N TYR A 21 18.75 22.22 -6.45
CA TYR A 21 19.75 21.18 -6.62
C TYR A 21 19.11 19.93 -7.22
N GLY A 22 19.70 19.39 -8.28
CA GLY A 22 19.23 18.14 -8.92
C GLY A 22 20.22 17.01 -8.75
N PHE A 23 19.71 15.78 -8.66
CA PHE A 23 20.51 14.56 -8.56
C PHE A 23 19.93 13.46 -9.43
N CYS A 24 20.79 12.78 -10.18
CA CYS A 24 20.42 11.61 -10.97
C CYS A 24 20.75 10.31 -10.22
N HIS A 25 19.72 9.51 -9.94
CA HIS A 25 19.88 8.22 -9.26
C HIS A 25 20.48 7.13 -10.17
N SER A 26 20.51 7.35 -11.48
CA SER A 26 21.08 6.40 -12.45
C SER A 26 22.58 6.58 -12.63
N CYS A 27 23.07 7.81 -12.88
CA CYS A 27 24.50 8.06 -13.07
C CYS A 27 25.21 8.63 -11.84
N GLY A 28 24.47 9.02 -10.78
CA GLY A 28 25.05 9.62 -9.57
C GLY A 28 25.48 11.07 -9.70
N GLU A 29 25.24 11.72 -10.86
CA GLU A 29 25.64 13.09 -11.12
C GLU A 29 24.66 14.09 -10.49
N SER A 30 25.20 15.24 -10.09
CA SER A 30 24.48 16.31 -9.42
C SER A 30 24.39 17.55 -10.30
N TYR A 31 23.24 18.22 -10.30
CA TYR A 31 23.05 19.49 -10.96
C TYR A 31 22.60 20.57 -9.96
N PRO A 32 23.14 21.79 -9.95
CA PRO A 32 24.25 22.22 -10.81
C PRO A 32 25.55 21.52 -10.43
N ALA A 33 26.29 21.11 -11.46
CA ALA A 33 27.66 20.62 -11.25
C ALA A 33 28.45 21.69 -10.48
N LYS A 34 29.17 21.31 -9.44
CA LYS A 34 29.93 22.22 -8.58
C LYS A 34 30.77 23.15 -9.44
N LYS A 35 30.37 24.44 -9.50
CA LYS A 35 31.06 25.61 -10.03
C LYS A 35 31.20 25.73 -11.57
N SER A 36 30.21 26.37 -12.17
CA SER A 36 30.44 27.58 -12.99
C SER A 36 29.10 28.28 -13.16
N VAL A 37 28.94 29.43 -12.56
CA VAL A 37 27.74 30.26 -12.67
C VAL A 37 27.76 30.95 -14.03
N ALA A 38 27.32 30.25 -15.06
CA ALA A 38 26.63 30.92 -16.15
C ALA A 38 25.21 31.15 -15.62
N THR A 39 24.75 32.38 -15.68
CA THR A 39 23.41 32.77 -15.26
C THR A 39 22.37 32.01 -16.09
N PHE A 40 22.00 30.83 -15.61
CA PHE A 40 20.89 30.10 -16.17
C PHE A 40 19.60 30.84 -15.73
N ASP A 41 18.84 31.31 -16.69
CA ASP A 41 17.59 32.02 -16.40
C ASP A 41 16.54 31.00 -15.93
N TRP A 42 16.45 30.80 -14.64
CA TRP A 42 15.48 29.94 -13.98
C TRP A 42 14.03 30.38 -14.22
N ALA A 43 13.78 31.66 -14.44
CA ALA A 43 12.45 32.18 -14.67
C ALA A 43 11.90 31.75 -16.04
N ALA A 44 12.77 31.60 -17.04
CA ALA A 44 12.39 31.15 -18.39
C ALA A 44 12.12 29.63 -18.45
N HIS A 45 12.63 28.85 -17.48
CA HIS A 45 12.49 27.39 -17.40
C HIS A 45 11.69 26.93 -16.18
N ALA A 46 11.10 27.87 -15.43
CA ALA A 46 10.17 27.53 -14.37
C ALA A 46 8.94 26.88 -15.02
N TYR A 47 8.92 25.53 -15.05
CA TYR A 47 7.64 24.83 -15.15
C TYR A 47 6.73 25.43 -14.07
N PRO A 48 5.48 25.77 -14.39
CA PRO A 48 4.56 26.24 -13.36
C PRO A 48 4.57 25.16 -12.28
N ILE A 49 5.12 25.52 -11.13
CA ILE A 49 5.01 24.68 -9.93
C ILE A 49 3.51 24.54 -9.75
N LYS A 50 2.95 23.42 -10.18
CA LYS A 50 1.61 23.05 -9.74
C LYS A 50 1.74 23.07 -8.23
N GLN A 51 1.20 24.12 -7.59
CA GLN A 51 1.14 24.18 -6.15
C GLN A 51 0.64 22.82 -5.70
N ARG A 52 1.49 22.02 -5.11
CA ARG A 52 1.09 20.75 -4.51
C ARG A 52 0.21 21.14 -3.35
N ILE A 53 -1.09 21.24 -3.63
CA ILE A 53 -2.08 21.40 -2.56
C ILE A 53 -1.86 20.18 -1.67
N ASN A 54 -1.37 20.43 -0.46
CA ASN A 54 -1.31 19.38 0.54
C ASN A 54 -2.75 18.99 0.86
N ILE A 55 -3.10 17.71 0.68
CA ILE A 55 -4.46 17.22 0.97
C ILE A 55 -4.90 17.53 2.41
N MET A 56 -3.95 17.84 3.30
CA MET A 56 -4.23 18.20 4.68
C MET A 56 -4.65 19.67 4.85
N ASP A 57 -4.29 20.53 3.89
CA ASP A 57 -4.66 21.95 3.91
C ASP A 57 -6.06 22.19 3.34
N VAL A 58 -6.67 21.18 2.71
CA VAL A 58 -8.05 21.27 2.22
C VAL A 58 -9.00 21.15 3.39
N PRO A 59 -9.86 22.17 3.65
CA PRO A 59 -10.87 22.11 4.70
C PRO A 59 -11.80 20.91 4.53
N VAL A 60 -12.07 20.22 5.63
CA VAL A 60 -12.96 19.07 5.67
C VAL A 60 -14.00 19.32 6.74
N THR A 61 -15.28 19.28 6.36
CA THR A 61 -16.43 19.56 7.25
C THR A 61 -17.33 18.36 7.44
N GLY A 62 -17.19 17.33 6.58
CA GLY A 62 -17.97 16.11 6.65
C GLY A 62 -17.14 14.84 6.54
N SER A 63 -17.75 13.73 6.96
CA SER A 63 -17.22 12.38 6.71
C SER A 63 -18.33 11.38 6.54
N THR A 64 -18.10 10.34 5.72
CA THR A 64 -19.07 9.28 5.48
C THR A 64 -18.40 7.92 5.39
N PHE A 65 -19.17 6.87 5.69
CA PHE A 65 -18.81 5.47 5.47
C PHE A 65 -19.45 4.88 4.20
N ASN A 66 -20.25 5.68 3.49
CA ASN A 66 -21.03 5.22 2.34
C ASN A 66 -20.26 5.39 1.03
N ASN A 67 -20.61 4.56 0.02
CA ASN A 67 -20.10 4.64 -1.35
C ASN A 67 -18.57 4.56 -1.45
N ILE A 68 -17.96 3.72 -0.64
CA ILE A 68 -16.51 3.53 -0.61
C ILE A 68 -16.16 2.25 -1.37
N ARG A 69 -15.88 2.35 -2.66
CA ARG A 69 -15.28 1.30 -3.49
C ARG A 69 -15.95 -0.09 -3.32
N GLY A 70 -17.28 -0.15 -3.33
CA GLY A 70 -18.04 -1.40 -3.18
C GLY A 70 -18.13 -1.95 -1.75
N LEU A 71 -17.51 -1.28 -0.78
CA LEU A 71 -17.58 -1.68 0.62
C LEU A 71 -18.94 -1.31 1.24
N LYS A 72 -19.45 -2.19 2.07
CA LYS A 72 -20.61 -1.92 2.91
C LYS A 72 -20.27 -0.88 4.00
N PRO A 73 -21.22 -0.03 4.40
CA PRO A 73 -20.97 0.99 5.43
C PRO A 73 -20.55 0.40 6.78
N ASP A 74 -21.11 -0.72 7.19
CA ASP A 74 -20.76 -1.43 8.43
C ASP A 74 -19.34 -1.99 8.39
N VAL A 75 -18.89 -2.53 7.27
CA VAL A 75 -17.50 -2.96 7.07
C VAL A 75 -16.55 -1.75 7.14
N CYS A 76 -16.93 -0.62 6.52
CA CYS A 76 -16.15 0.61 6.63
C CYS A 76 -16.06 1.12 8.09
N GLN A 77 -17.14 1.02 8.86
CA GLN A 77 -17.12 1.37 10.28
C GLN A 77 -16.21 0.45 11.09
N VAL A 78 -16.29 -0.85 10.88
CA VAL A 78 -15.44 -1.85 11.55
C VAL A 78 -13.96 -1.57 11.29
N TYR A 79 -13.60 -1.23 10.05
CA TYR A 79 -12.21 -0.92 9.66
C TYR A 79 -11.79 0.53 9.92
N GLY A 80 -12.72 1.41 10.27
CA GLY A 80 -12.44 2.84 10.44
C GLY A 80 -12.01 3.52 9.14
N ILE A 81 -12.60 3.12 8.01
CA ILE A 81 -12.37 3.71 6.67
C ILE A 81 -13.45 4.74 6.41
N GLN A 82 -13.07 6.00 6.20
CA GLN A 82 -13.98 7.09 5.92
C GLN A 82 -13.58 7.84 4.66
N VAL A 83 -14.57 8.42 3.97
CA VAL A 83 -14.35 9.50 3.00
C VAL A 83 -14.61 10.82 3.72
N GLN A 84 -13.65 11.72 3.69
CA GLN A 84 -13.79 13.08 4.18
C GLN A 84 -14.16 14.02 3.03
N THR A 85 -15.12 14.91 3.28
CA THR A 85 -15.69 15.80 2.28
C THR A 85 -15.50 17.27 2.67
N SER A 86 -15.46 18.14 1.65
CA SER A 86 -15.54 19.57 1.78
C SER A 86 -16.98 20.05 2.10
N ASP A 87 -17.15 21.36 2.31
CA ASP A 87 -18.45 21.98 2.67
C ASP A 87 -19.56 21.71 1.66
N ASP A 88 -19.21 21.57 0.39
CA ASP A 88 -20.13 21.24 -0.71
C ASP A 88 -20.41 19.74 -0.87
N GLY A 89 -19.84 18.91 0.02
CA GLY A 89 -19.97 17.46 -0.02
C GLY A 89 -19.01 16.75 -0.99
N THR A 90 -18.11 17.48 -1.65
CA THR A 90 -17.12 16.89 -2.58
C THR A 90 -16.13 16.02 -1.81
N PRO A 91 -15.87 14.76 -2.23
CA PRO A 91 -14.86 13.91 -1.62
C PRO A 91 -13.44 14.51 -1.77
N VAL A 92 -12.72 14.61 -0.65
CA VAL A 92 -11.38 15.19 -0.58
C VAL A 92 -10.33 14.10 -0.40
N ARG A 93 -10.54 13.24 0.59
CA ARG A 93 -9.55 12.21 0.96
C ARG A 93 -10.20 11.05 1.69
N TYR A 94 -9.54 9.91 1.63
CA TYR A 94 -9.80 8.78 2.51
C TYR A 94 -9.06 8.95 3.82
N ALA A 95 -9.66 8.51 4.92
CA ALA A 95 -9.03 8.41 6.23
C ALA A 95 -9.08 6.96 6.71
N TYR A 96 -7.95 6.41 7.10
CA TYR A 96 -7.79 5.06 7.62
C TYR A 96 -7.33 5.13 9.07
N LYS A 97 -8.15 4.61 9.97
CA LYS A 97 -7.86 4.65 11.40
C LYS A 97 -6.94 3.49 11.81
N TYR A 98 -5.73 3.80 12.18
CA TYR A 98 -4.78 2.87 12.80
C TYR A 98 -4.84 2.96 14.33
N PRO A 99 -4.28 2.00 15.08
CA PRO A 99 -4.30 2.03 16.56
C PRO A 99 -3.77 3.33 17.17
N HIS A 100 -2.71 3.91 16.58
CA HIS A 100 -2.02 5.08 17.14
C HIS A 100 -1.94 6.28 16.19
N THR A 101 -2.51 6.18 14.98
CA THR A 101 -2.44 7.25 13.99
C THR A 101 -3.60 7.17 13.00
N VAL A 102 -3.70 8.15 12.13
CA VAL A 102 -4.58 8.14 10.96
C VAL A 102 -3.74 8.33 9.72
N LYS A 103 -3.90 7.42 8.75
CA LYS A 103 -3.35 7.57 7.42
C LYS A 103 -4.41 8.21 6.53
N TYR A 104 -4.01 9.20 5.76
CA TYR A 104 -4.87 9.85 4.78
C TYR A 104 -4.35 9.54 3.38
N ARG A 105 -5.24 9.44 2.41
CA ARG A 105 -4.92 9.29 1.00
C ARG A 105 -5.85 10.17 0.18
N ASP A 106 -5.29 10.93 -0.76
CA ASP A 106 -6.06 11.75 -1.68
C ASP A 106 -7.13 10.90 -2.40
N TYR A 107 -8.33 11.45 -2.53
CA TYR A 107 -9.46 10.74 -3.12
C TYR A 107 -9.21 10.41 -4.61
N ASN A 108 -8.58 11.33 -5.35
CA ASN A 108 -8.35 11.23 -6.79
C ASN A 108 -6.94 10.78 -7.16
N ASP A 109 -5.97 10.83 -6.22
CA ASP A 109 -4.56 10.54 -6.49
C ASP A 109 -3.98 9.59 -5.45
N LYS A 110 -3.95 8.30 -5.79
CA LYS A 110 -3.44 7.26 -4.88
C LYS A 110 -1.96 7.43 -4.49
N SER A 111 -1.17 8.19 -5.25
CA SER A 111 0.24 8.45 -4.96
C SER A 111 0.43 9.44 -3.80
N LYS A 112 -0.60 10.25 -3.49
CA LYS A 112 -0.58 11.22 -2.42
C LYS A 112 -1.15 10.63 -1.14
N SER A 113 -0.28 10.31 -0.21
CA SER A 113 -0.67 9.85 1.12
C SER A 113 0.07 10.61 2.21
N TRP A 114 -0.56 10.71 3.37
CA TRP A 114 -0.02 11.38 4.52
C TRP A 114 -0.39 10.63 5.81
N VAL A 115 0.50 10.61 6.79
CA VAL A 115 0.28 9.96 8.09
C VAL A 115 0.38 11.03 9.16
N LYS A 116 -0.65 11.13 9.98
CA LYS A 116 -0.64 11.96 11.19
C LYS A 116 0.35 11.34 12.18
N ASP A 117 1.13 12.20 12.84
CA ASP A 117 2.07 11.74 13.86
C ASP A 117 3.11 10.70 13.37
N ARG A 118 3.86 11.07 12.33
CA ARG A 118 4.91 10.21 11.72
C ARG A 118 5.90 9.59 12.71
N GLY A 119 6.08 10.19 13.89
CA GLY A 119 7.00 9.72 14.93
C GLY A 119 6.63 8.35 15.54
N LEU A 120 5.36 7.96 15.50
CA LEU A 120 4.89 6.67 16.01
C LEU A 120 5.04 5.52 14.99
N GLY A 121 5.41 5.86 13.76
CA GLY A 121 5.67 4.91 12.67
C GLY A 121 4.46 4.05 12.28
N MET A 122 4.42 3.66 11.04
CA MET A 122 3.45 2.68 10.52
C MET A 122 3.95 1.27 10.83
N THR A 123 4.04 0.92 12.12
CA THR A 123 4.56 -0.37 12.57
C THR A 123 3.47 -1.40 12.88
N HIS A 124 2.20 -1.00 12.82
CA HIS A 124 1.08 -1.87 13.13
C HIS A 124 0.31 -2.26 11.88
N LEU A 125 -0.24 -3.46 11.89
CA LEU A 125 -1.21 -3.89 10.88
C LEU A 125 -2.46 -3.00 10.95
N PHE A 126 -3.02 -2.69 9.79
CA PHE A 126 -4.32 -2.01 9.68
C PHE A 126 -5.47 -3.00 9.87
N GLY A 127 -6.54 -2.53 10.45
CA GLY A 127 -7.79 -3.27 10.66
C GLY A 127 -8.10 -3.49 12.14
N PRO A 128 -9.30 -4.02 12.42
CA PRO A 128 -9.76 -4.24 13.80
C PRO A 128 -8.91 -5.28 14.52
N ASP A 129 -8.95 -5.26 15.84
CA ASP A 129 -8.28 -6.26 16.65
C ASP A 129 -9.10 -7.55 16.68
N PHE A 130 -8.53 -8.59 16.09
CA PHE A 130 -9.09 -9.93 16.11
C PHE A 130 -8.38 -10.78 17.16
N ASN A 131 -9.16 -11.51 17.93
CA ASN A 131 -8.61 -12.45 18.90
C ASN A 131 -8.24 -13.77 18.21
N SER A 132 -6.99 -14.22 18.31
CA SER A 132 -6.52 -15.51 17.79
C SER A 132 -7.24 -16.71 18.42
N GLY A 133 -7.81 -16.55 19.62
CA GLY A 133 -8.64 -17.59 20.24
C GLY A 133 -9.96 -17.87 19.51
N SER A 134 -10.44 -16.95 18.68
CA SER A 134 -11.68 -17.09 17.89
C SER A 134 -11.45 -17.61 16.46
N SER A 135 -10.22 -17.63 15.98
CA SER A 135 -9.89 -18.11 14.63
C SER A 135 -8.50 -18.75 14.61
N THR A 136 -8.36 -19.80 13.81
CA THR A 136 -7.08 -20.47 13.58
C THR A 136 -6.27 -19.80 12.47
N ARG A 137 -6.91 -18.98 11.64
CA ARG A 137 -6.34 -18.35 10.44
C ARG A 137 -6.55 -16.85 10.45
N ILE A 138 -5.55 -16.11 9.98
CA ILE A 138 -5.62 -14.69 9.67
C ILE A 138 -5.17 -14.43 8.23
N TYR A 139 -5.81 -13.49 7.55
CA TYR A 139 -5.40 -13.03 6.23
C TYR A 139 -4.69 -11.70 6.32
N ILE A 140 -3.65 -11.53 5.51
CA ILE A 140 -2.85 -10.29 5.41
C ILE A 140 -2.87 -9.83 3.95
N THR A 141 -3.35 -8.60 3.71
CA THR A 141 -3.36 -7.95 2.39
C THR A 141 -2.34 -6.81 2.34
N GLU A 142 -2.10 -6.24 1.17
CA GLU A 142 -1.19 -5.11 1.02
C GLU A 142 -1.83 -3.77 1.40
N GLY A 143 -3.10 -3.57 1.02
CA GLY A 143 -3.79 -2.30 1.13
C GLY A 143 -4.96 -2.32 2.09
N GLU A 144 -5.31 -1.14 2.60
CA GLU A 144 -6.41 -0.96 3.55
C GLU A 144 -7.77 -1.34 2.93
N PHE A 145 -7.98 -0.98 1.66
CA PHE A 145 -9.20 -1.38 0.95
C PHE A 145 -9.28 -2.87 0.72
N ASP A 146 -8.14 -3.51 0.45
CA ASP A 146 -8.08 -4.93 0.19
C ASP A 146 -8.43 -5.74 1.43
N ALA A 147 -7.98 -5.28 2.61
CA ALA A 147 -8.35 -5.93 3.86
C ALA A 147 -9.86 -5.87 4.12
N ALA A 148 -10.47 -4.70 3.96
CA ALA A 148 -11.91 -4.55 4.14
C ALA A 148 -12.71 -5.34 3.07
N SER A 149 -12.22 -5.35 1.81
CA SER A 149 -12.85 -6.09 0.71
C SER A 149 -12.80 -7.59 0.94
N LEU A 150 -11.64 -8.12 1.29
CA LEU A 150 -11.49 -9.55 1.57
C LEU A 150 -12.34 -9.97 2.78
N TYR A 151 -12.38 -9.14 3.83
CA TYR A 151 -13.24 -9.37 5.00
C TYR A 151 -14.70 -9.47 4.58
N GLN A 152 -15.19 -8.54 3.77
CA GLN A 152 -16.56 -8.56 3.22
C GLN A 152 -16.82 -9.79 2.35
N ILE A 153 -15.90 -10.12 1.44
CA ILE A 153 -15.97 -11.30 0.56
C ILE A 153 -16.05 -12.60 1.36
N LEU A 154 -15.28 -12.69 2.45
CA LEU A 154 -15.27 -13.86 3.33
C LEU A 154 -16.48 -13.93 4.28
N GLY A 155 -17.45 -13.03 4.11
CA GLY A 155 -18.69 -13.00 4.89
C GLY A 155 -18.49 -12.51 6.33
N GLU A 156 -17.48 -11.66 6.55
CA GLU A 156 -17.23 -10.96 7.81
C GLU A 156 -16.91 -11.90 9.00
N LYS A 157 -16.37 -13.09 8.70
CA LYS A 157 -16.14 -14.15 9.69
C LYS A 157 -14.68 -14.42 9.99
N TRP A 158 -13.77 -14.01 9.11
CA TRP A 158 -12.36 -14.31 9.25
C TRP A 158 -11.55 -13.06 9.59
N PRO A 159 -10.53 -13.17 10.46
CA PRO A 159 -9.59 -12.09 10.68
C PRO A 159 -8.89 -11.69 9.37
N VAL A 160 -8.98 -10.42 9.01
CA VAL A 160 -8.26 -9.85 7.86
C VAL A 160 -7.62 -8.53 8.28
N LYS A 161 -6.34 -8.38 8.04
CA LYS A 161 -5.61 -7.12 8.27
C LYS A 161 -4.77 -6.77 7.04
N SER A 162 -4.32 -5.53 6.92
CA SER A 162 -3.36 -5.18 5.88
C SER A 162 -2.03 -4.70 6.43
N LEU A 163 -1.02 -4.81 5.57
CA LEU A 163 0.25 -4.13 5.77
C LEU A 163 0.04 -2.61 5.72
N PRO A 164 0.84 -1.83 6.45
CA PRO A 164 0.78 -0.36 6.39
C PRO A 164 1.33 0.19 5.07
N SER A 165 2.20 -0.57 4.42
CA SER A 165 2.78 -0.32 3.11
C SER A 165 3.40 -1.62 2.57
N ALA A 166 3.64 -1.70 1.26
CA ALA A 166 4.35 -2.82 0.63
C ALA A 166 5.81 -2.96 1.14
N SER A 167 6.41 -1.87 1.67
CA SER A 167 7.75 -1.90 2.25
C SER A 167 7.68 -2.09 3.76
N ILE A 168 7.79 -3.34 4.22
CA ILE A 168 7.91 -3.69 5.64
C ILE A 168 9.37 -3.93 6.03
N GLY A 169 9.75 -3.52 7.23
CA GLY A 169 11.11 -3.69 7.78
C GLY A 169 11.08 -4.47 9.10
N GLU A 170 12.26 -4.70 9.68
CA GLU A 170 12.43 -5.45 10.94
C GLU A 170 11.58 -4.91 12.09
N LYS A 171 11.42 -3.58 12.20
CA LYS A 171 10.59 -2.97 13.24
C LYS A 171 9.13 -3.42 13.13
N PHE A 172 8.60 -3.51 11.90
CA PHE A 172 7.26 -4.00 11.66
C PHE A 172 7.14 -5.48 12.04
N ILE A 173 8.07 -6.31 11.57
CA ILE A 173 8.09 -7.75 11.90
C ILE A 173 8.12 -7.94 13.40
N LYS A 174 9.06 -7.30 14.11
CA LYS A 174 9.20 -7.39 15.57
C LYS A 174 7.92 -6.98 16.32
N ALA A 175 7.25 -5.92 15.86
CA ALA A 175 6.04 -5.41 16.50
C ALA A 175 4.82 -6.33 16.33
N ASN A 176 4.75 -7.09 15.23
CA ASN A 176 3.58 -7.89 14.88
C ASN A 176 3.81 -9.41 15.00
N HIS A 177 5.05 -9.86 15.19
CA HIS A 177 5.40 -11.29 15.20
C HIS A 177 4.59 -12.08 16.23
N ALA A 178 4.54 -11.64 17.48
CA ALA A 178 3.83 -12.35 18.54
C ALA A 178 2.34 -12.49 18.22
N TYR A 179 1.72 -11.43 17.68
CA TYR A 179 0.33 -11.44 17.25
C TYR A 179 0.09 -12.40 16.08
N LEU A 180 0.87 -12.28 15.00
CA LEU A 180 0.75 -13.17 13.84
C LEU A 180 1.03 -14.63 14.21
N ASN A 181 2.05 -14.87 15.04
CA ASN A 181 2.43 -16.21 15.47
C ASN A 181 1.40 -16.88 16.40
N SER A 182 0.45 -16.11 16.95
CA SER A 182 -0.66 -16.65 17.74
C SER A 182 -1.71 -17.40 16.90
N PHE A 183 -1.73 -17.20 15.58
CA PHE A 183 -2.57 -17.95 14.64
C PHE A 183 -1.84 -19.22 14.19
N LYS A 184 -2.61 -20.25 13.76
CA LYS A 184 -2.04 -21.47 13.17
C LYS A 184 -1.60 -21.24 11.73
N GLU A 185 -2.33 -20.38 11.01
CA GLU A 185 -2.09 -20.05 9.61
C GLU A 185 -2.16 -18.54 9.40
N VAL A 186 -1.14 -17.99 8.76
CA VAL A 186 -1.08 -16.61 8.29
C VAL A 186 -1.08 -16.66 6.77
N VAL A 187 -2.14 -16.16 6.16
CA VAL A 187 -2.38 -16.28 4.73
C VAL A 187 -2.21 -14.91 4.07
N TYR A 188 -1.21 -14.79 3.21
CA TYR A 188 -0.99 -13.58 2.44
C TYR A 188 -1.92 -13.53 1.22
N ALA A 189 -2.68 -12.46 1.09
CA ALA A 189 -3.60 -12.17 -0.01
C ALA A 189 -3.26 -10.81 -0.62
N GLY A 190 -2.05 -10.70 -1.15
CA GLY A 190 -1.52 -9.53 -1.85
C GLY A 190 -1.00 -9.88 -3.23
N GLU A 191 -0.66 -8.87 -4.02
CA GLU A 191 0.01 -9.06 -5.31
C GLU A 191 1.37 -9.74 -5.10
N LEU A 192 1.77 -10.55 -6.07
CA LEU A 192 3.12 -11.13 -6.10
C LEU A 192 3.99 -10.45 -7.17
N ASP A 193 3.80 -9.12 -7.30
CA ASP A 193 4.79 -8.28 -7.98
C ASP A 193 6.07 -8.17 -7.13
N ASP A 194 7.08 -7.48 -7.61
CA ASP A 194 8.38 -7.37 -6.92
C ASP A 194 8.27 -6.79 -5.50
N ALA A 195 7.33 -5.90 -5.24
CA ALA A 195 7.13 -5.30 -3.92
C ALA A 195 6.40 -6.25 -2.98
N GLY A 196 5.33 -6.88 -3.46
CA GLY A 196 4.54 -7.86 -2.73
C GLY A 196 5.34 -9.13 -2.41
N ARG A 197 6.17 -9.62 -3.36
CA ARG A 197 7.09 -10.74 -3.10
C ARG A 197 8.07 -10.42 -1.98
N ARG A 198 8.72 -9.25 -2.01
CA ARG A 198 9.62 -8.83 -0.92
C ARG A 198 8.92 -8.76 0.44
N ALA A 199 7.65 -8.37 0.47
CA ALA A 199 6.88 -8.37 1.71
C ALA A 199 6.54 -9.80 2.14
N ALA A 200 6.11 -10.65 1.20
CA ALA A 200 5.81 -12.06 1.44
C ALA A 200 7.03 -12.85 1.94
N ASP A 201 8.22 -12.65 1.32
CA ASP A 201 9.47 -13.27 1.73
C ASP A 201 9.82 -12.95 3.19
N LYS A 202 9.72 -11.67 3.59
CA LYS A 202 9.98 -11.26 4.97
C LYS A 202 8.97 -11.84 5.97
N LEU A 203 7.71 -11.97 5.57
CA LEU A 203 6.70 -12.64 6.42
C LEU A 203 6.97 -14.13 6.50
N TYR A 204 7.38 -14.77 5.40
CA TYR A 204 7.76 -16.17 5.38
C TYR A 204 8.98 -16.45 6.27
N GLU A 205 10.04 -15.63 6.16
CA GLU A 205 11.22 -15.72 7.01
C GLU A 205 10.86 -15.66 8.52
N ALA A 206 9.86 -14.83 8.85
CA ALA A 206 9.44 -14.64 10.24
C ALA A 206 8.48 -15.73 10.76
N LEU A 207 7.67 -16.35 9.89
CA LEU A 207 6.55 -17.21 10.27
C LEU A 207 6.70 -18.67 9.79
N ALA A 208 7.61 -18.92 8.86
CA ALA A 208 7.97 -20.24 8.33
C ALA A 208 6.73 -21.07 7.93
N ASP A 209 6.58 -22.25 8.53
CA ASP A 209 5.52 -23.21 8.19
C ASP A 209 4.08 -22.71 8.39
N LYS A 210 3.91 -21.60 9.08
CA LYS A 210 2.58 -21.00 9.28
C LYS A 210 2.16 -20.08 8.13
N PHE A 211 3.09 -19.77 7.20
CA PHE A 211 2.85 -18.81 6.14
C PHE A 211 2.34 -19.48 4.85
N TRP A 212 1.25 -18.92 4.35
CA TRP A 212 0.53 -19.38 3.16
C TRP A 212 0.22 -18.19 2.26
N TYR A 213 -0.21 -18.44 1.02
CA TYR A 213 -0.67 -17.37 0.14
C TYR A 213 -1.94 -17.76 -0.61
N VAL A 214 -2.68 -16.75 -1.07
CA VAL A 214 -3.87 -16.89 -1.92
C VAL A 214 -3.44 -16.71 -3.38
N PRO A 215 -3.59 -17.72 -4.24
CA PRO A 215 -3.34 -17.57 -5.67
C PRO A 215 -4.44 -16.71 -6.31
N MET A 216 -4.12 -15.46 -6.62
CA MET A 216 -5.02 -14.53 -7.31
C MET A 216 -4.66 -14.50 -8.80
N SER A 217 -5.52 -15.02 -9.66
CA SER A 217 -5.25 -15.16 -11.10
C SER A 217 -6.07 -14.23 -12.00
N LYS A 218 -7.19 -13.68 -11.49
CA LYS A 218 -8.16 -12.93 -12.31
C LYS A 218 -8.00 -11.41 -12.12
N HIS A 219 -7.80 -10.99 -10.92
CA HIS A 219 -7.59 -9.59 -10.53
C HIS A 219 -6.38 -9.50 -9.63
N LYS A 220 -5.76 -8.33 -9.57
CA LYS A 220 -4.52 -8.11 -8.83
C LYS A 220 -4.71 -7.93 -7.33
N ASP A 221 -5.85 -7.38 -6.91
CA ASP A 221 -6.13 -7.10 -5.50
C ASP A 221 -7.57 -7.45 -5.11
N ALA A 222 -7.84 -7.56 -3.81
CA ALA A 222 -9.14 -7.98 -3.30
C ALA A 222 -10.25 -6.95 -3.56
N ASN A 223 -9.91 -5.67 -3.66
CA ASN A 223 -10.90 -4.65 -3.97
C ASN A 223 -11.34 -4.71 -5.44
N ASP A 224 -10.43 -5.05 -6.35
CA ASP A 224 -10.77 -5.29 -7.75
C ASP A 224 -11.72 -6.49 -7.90
N PHE A 225 -11.50 -7.60 -7.17
CA PHE A 225 -12.45 -8.72 -7.12
C PHE A 225 -13.84 -8.30 -6.61
N LEU A 226 -13.89 -7.50 -5.56
CA LEU A 226 -15.15 -7.02 -5.00
C LEU A 226 -15.93 -6.14 -5.98
N THR A 227 -15.26 -5.17 -6.59
CA THR A 227 -15.89 -4.19 -7.48
C THR A 227 -16.27 -4.75 -8.84
N SER A 228 -15.59 -5.80 -9.31
CA SER A 228 -15.90 -6.50 -10.55
C SER A 228 -17.01 -7.56 -10.39
N GLY A 229 -17.44 -7.84 -9.14
CA GLY A 229 -18.45 -8.88 -8.88
C GLY A 229 -17.89 -10.30 -8.84
N ASP A 230 -16.56 -10.48 -8.87
CA ASP A 230 -15.86 -11.76 -8.86
C ASP A 230 -15.45 -12.21 -7.44
N GLY A 231 -16.09 -11.67 -6.42
CA GLY A 231 -15.78 -11.97 -5.03
C GLY A 231 -15.83 -13.45 -4.65
N ASP A 232 -16.72 -14.22 -5.26
CA ASP A 232 -16.79 -15.68 -5.01
C ASP A 232 -15.53 -16.40 -5.49
N ASP A 233 -14.91 -16.00 -6.59
CA ASP A 233 -13.64 -16.59 -7.07
C ASP A 233 -12.53 -16.39 -6.03
N LEU A 234 -12.39 -15.16 -5.52
CA LEU A 234 -11.42 -14.87 -4.47
C LEU A 234 -11.73 -15.62 -3.17
N LYS A 235 -13.01 -15.71 -2.81
CA LYS A 235 -13.43 -16.46 -1.63
C LYS A 235 -13.01 -17.93 -1.70
N TRP A 236 -13.22 -18.58 -2.84
CA TRP A 236 -12.79 -19.98 -3.03
C TRP A 236 -11.28 -20.13 -2.99
N ALA A 237 -10.53 -19.21 -3.60
CA ALA A 237 -9.07 -19.21 -3.55
C ALA A 237 -8.56 -19.01 -2.10
N ALA A 238 -9.14 -18.05 -1.36
CA ALA A 238 -8.78 -17.77 0.02
C ALA A 238 -9.08 -18.93 0.98
N LEU A 239 -10.16 -19.66 0.76
CA LEU A 239 -10.48 -20.85 1.57
C LEU A 239 -9.53 -22.02 1.30
N LYS A 240 -8.84 -22.03 0.15
CA LYS A 240 -7.86 -23.06 -0.25
C LYS A 240 -6.48 -22.44 -0.53
N PRO A 241 -5.87 -21.77 0.46
CA PRO A 241 -4.56 -21.17 0.26
C PRO A 241 -3.51 -22.23 -0.04
N GLN A 242 -2.42 -21.79 -0.67
CA GLN A 242 -1.28 -22.64 -1.00
C GLN A 242 -0.10 -22.35 -0.06
N ARG A 243 0.79 -23.32 0.09
CA ARG A 243 2.04 -23.12 0.80
C ARG A 243 2.90 -22.11 0.04
N TYR A 244 3.38 -21.10 0.74
CA TYR A 244 4.34 -20.17 0.16
C TYR A 244 5.74 -20.77 0.19
N SER A 245 6.47 -20.65 -0.91
CA SER A 245 7.90 -20.90 -0.97
C SER A 245 8.52 -19.84 -1.89
N PRO A 246 9.58 -19.16 -1.47
CA PRO A 246 10.31 -18.23 -2.34
C PRO A 246 10.76 -18.86 -3.65
N ASP A 247 11.13 -20.14 -3.63
CA ASP A 247 11.65 -20.88 -4.79
C ASP A 247 10.57 -21.27 -5.82
N ASN A 248 9.30 -21.35 -5.42
CA ASN A 248 8.21 -21.77 -6.32
C ASN A 248 7.81 -20.70 -7.34
N PHE A 249 8.35 -19.49 -7.27
CA PHE A 249 8.03 -18.40 -8.19
C PHE A 249 9.09 -18.16 -9.26
N PHE A 250 10.20 -18.93 -9.26
CA PHE A 250 11.25 -18.83 -10.26
C PHE A 250 11.10 -19.79 -11.44
N CYS A 251 10.06 -20.64 -11.47
CA CYS A 251 9.86 -21.66 -12.49
C CYS A 251 8.60 -21.40 -13.32
N SER A 252 8.54 -20.33 -14.11
CA SER A 252 7.50 -20.20 -15.14
C SER A 252 7.97 -19.70 -16.51
N ASP A 253 9.27 -19.48 -16.73
CA ASP A 253 9.77 -18.99 -18.02
C ASP A 253 10.79 -19.93 -18.71
N GLU A 254 11.05 -21.14 -18.20
CA GLU A 254 11.92 -22.10 -18.87
C GLU A 254 11.30 -23.51 -18.86
N GLU A 255 10.26 -23.73 -19.67
CA GLU A 255 9.93 -25.03 -20.26
C GLU A 255 8.96 -24.84 -21.41
N VAL A 256 9.47 -24.33 -22.55
CA VAL A 256 8.95 -24.64 -23.87
C VAL A 256 10.15 -24.83 -24.80
N GLU A 257 10.69 -26.02 -24.85
CA GLU A 257 11.31 -26.59 -26.04
C GLU A 257 10.47 -27.76 -26.56
#